data_5a0d37a838808bad136ef10d923a6414
#
_entry.id   5a0d37a838808bad136ef10d923a6414
#
_cell.length_a   1.000
_cell.length_b   1.000
_cell.length_c   1.000
_cell.angle_alpha   90.00
_cell.angle_beta   90.00
_cell.angle_gamma   90.00
#
_symmetry.space_group_name_H-M   'P 1'
#
loop_
_entity.id
_entity.type
_entity.pdbx_description
1 polymer ?
#
loop_
_entity_poly.entity_id
_entity_poly.type
_entity_poly.pdbx_seq_one_letter_code
_entity_poly.pdbx_strand_id
1 'polypeptide(L)'
;MQKLTAATVFAELQGKEIALIGLGVSHRPVAKLLAQKGMKVTIYDKKSPEELGEAAKELTAMGVAFVTGADYLQKLRGDVIFRTPGMYFNHPRLKELMKAGAAVTSELELFMQCCPCPIIGVTGSDGKTTTTSLIAEMLRQSGKTVHLGGNIGRALFLSLIHIS
;
A
#
# COMPACT_ATOMS: atom_id res chain seq x y z
N MET A 1 4.18 22.84 -7.78
CA MET A 1 4.11 21.37 -7.90
C MET A 1 2.66 20.97 -8.02
N GLN A 2 2.27 20.36 -9.13
CA GLN A 2 0.92 19.86 -9.31
C GLN A 2 0.73 18.65 -8.34
N LYS A 3 -0.29 18.71 -7.50
CA LYS A 3 -0.58 17.65 -6.53
C LYS A 3 -1.02 16.40 -7.30
N LEU A 4 -0.38 15.26 -7.07
CA LEU A 4 -0.79 14.00 -7.67
C LEU A 4 -2.23 13.67 -7.25
N THR A 5 -3.03 13.19 -8.19
CA THR A 5 -4.37 12.66 -7.89
C THR A 5 -4.35 11.13 -7.96
N ALA A 6 -5.31 10.47 -7.35
CA ALA A 6 -5.44 9.01 -7.47
C ALA A 6 -5.55 8.58 -8.95
N ALA A 7 -6.29 9.34 -9.76
CA ALA A 7 -6.42 9.06 -11.20
C ALA A 7 -5.08 9.15 -11.93
N THR A 8 -4.25 10.16 -11.64
CA THR A 8 -2.91 10.31 -12.23
C THR A 8 -2.01 9.14 -11.84
N VAL A 9 -2.02 8.74 -10.56
CA VAL A 9 -1.23 7.58 -10.08
C VAL A 9 -1.65 6.31 -10.80
N PHE A 10 -2.95 6.05 -10.92
CA PHE A 10 -3.41 4.86 -11.65
C PHE A 10 -3.02 4.89 -13.14
N ALA A 11 -3.05 6.06 -13.78
CA ALA A 11 -2.59 6.21 -15.16
C ALA A 11 -1.08 5.90 -15.30
N GLU A 12 -0.27 6.36 -14.35
CA GLU A 12 1.17 6.08 -14.31
C GLU A 12 1.52 4.62 -14.03
N LEU A 13 0.65 3.89 -13.33
CA LEU A 13 0.82 2.47 -13.05
C LEU A 13 0.37 1.57 -14.21
N GLN A 14 -0.41 2.10 -15.16
CA GLN A 14 -0.90 1.34 -16.31
C GLN A 14 0.26 0.80 -17.16
N GLY A 15 0.19 -0.48 -17.53
CA GLY A 15 1.20 -1.16 -18.34
C GLY A 15 2.49 -1.53 -17.60
N LYS A 16 2.64 -1.14 -16.34
CA LYS A 16 3.80 -1.48 -15.51
C LYS A 16 3.62 -2.80 -14.78
N GLU A 17 4.73 -3.48 -14.49
CA GLU A 17 4.77 -4.64 -13.60
C GLU A 17 4.83 -4.18 -12.15
N ILE A 18 3.79 -4.45 -11.39
CA ILE A 18 3.64 -4.02 -10.00
C ILE A 18 3.97 -5.17 -9.07
N ALA A 19 4.94 -4.96 -8.19
CA ALA A 19 5.32 -5.90 -7.15
C ALA A 19 4.84 -5.41 -5.77
N LEU A 20 4.19 -6.27 -5.00
CA LEU A 20 3.78 -6.02 -3.62
C LEU A 20 4.58 -6.96 -2.71
N ILE A 21 5.33 -6.42 -1.75
CA ILE A 21 6.10 -7.21 -0.79
C ILE A 21 5.24 -7.52 0.42
N GLY A 22 4.88 -8.79 0.59
CA GLY A 22 4.01 -9.30 1.64
C GLY A 22 2.52 -9.06 1.38
N LEU A 23 1.69 -10.06 1.65
CA LEU A 23 0.22 -9.95 1.62
C LEU A 23 -0.32 -9.64 3.03
N GLY A 24 0.07 -8.49 3.57
CA GLY A 24 -0.43 -8.00 4.84
C GLY A 24 -1.76 -7.25 4.73
N VAL A 25 -2.23 -6.77 5.87
CA VAL A 25 -3.52 -6.04 5.99
C VAL A 25 -3.61 -4.86 5.02
N SER A 26 -2.52 -4.12 4.82
CA SER A 26 -2.48 -2.96 3.91
C SER A 26 -2.45 -3.37 2.43
N HIS A 27 -1.67 -4.38 2.08
CA HIS A 27 -1.45 -4.75 0.68
C HIS A 27 -2.60 -5.56 0.07
N ARG A 28 -3.36 -6.33 0.88
CA ARG A 28 -4.50 -7.10 0.37
C ARG A 28 -5.52 -6.24 -0.38
N PRO A 29 -6.05 -5.14 0.22
CA PRO A 29 -7.00 -4.28 -0.48
C PRO A 29 -6.37 -3.52 -1.66
N VAL A 30 -5.09 -3.16 -1.58
CA VAL A 30 -4.37 -2.53 -2.69
C VAL A 30 -4.22 -3.49 -3.87
N ALA A 31 -3.80 -4.74 -3.62
CA ALA A 31 -3.69 -5.78 -4.65
C ALA A 31 -5.03 -6.01 -5.36
N LYS A 32 -6.12 -6.12 -4.59
CA LYS A 32 -7.47 -6.28 -5.13
C LYS A 32 -7.87 -5.12 -6.03
N LEU A 33 -7.66 -3.89 -5.58
CA LEU A 33 -7.96 -2.69 -6.36
C LEU A 33 -7.17 -2.63 -7.67
N LEU A 34 -5.85 -2.87 -7.62
CA LEU A 34 -4.99 -2.85 -8.79
C LEU A 34 -5.38 -3.94 -9.80
N ALA A 35 -5.70 -5.15 -9.32
CA ALA A 35 -6.19 -6.24 -10.15
C ALA A 35 -7.54 -5.91 -10.80
N GLN A 36 -8.49 -5.31 -10.06
CA GLN A 36 -9.78 -4.84 -10.61
C GLN A 36 -9.62 -3.80 -11.72
N LYS A 37 -8.54 -3.03 -11.67
CA LYS A 37 -8.18 -2.07 -12.72
C LYS A 37 -7.38 -2.68 -13.88
N GLY A 38 -7.25 -4.01 -13.91
CA GLY A 38 -6.55 -4.74 -14.97
C GLY A 38 -5.03 -4.59 -14.97
N MET A 39 -4.45 -4.22 -13.83
CA MET A 39 -2.99 -4.05 -13.71
C MET A 39 -2.29 -5.38 -13.46
N LYS A 40 -1.06 -5.51 -13.95
CA LYS A 40 -0.18 -6.67 -13.70
C LYS A 40 0.38 -6.60 -12.28
N VAL A 41 -0.15 -7.42 -11.39
CA VAL A 41 0.24 -7.47 -9.98
C VAL A 41 0.89 -8.80 -9.65
N THR A 42 2.04 -8.76 -8.99
CA THR A 42 2.72 -9.92 -8.40
C THR A 42 2.97 -9.69 -6.92
N ILE A 43 2.54 -10.64 -6.10
CA ILE A 43 2.78 -10.62 -4.66
C ILE A 43 4.00 -11.49 -4.35
N TYR A 44 4.93 -10.90 -3.59
CA TYR A 44 6.15 -11.54 -3.12
C TYR A 44 6.04 -11.76 -1.62
N ASP A 45 5.88 -13.00 -1.17
CA ASP A 45 5.70 -13.33 0.25
C ASP A 45 6.55 -14.54 0.66
N LYS A 46 6.94 -14.57 1.93
CA LYS A 46 7.62 -15.74 2.50
C LYS A 46 6.68 -16.94 2.61
N LYS A 47 5.39 -16.70 2.89
CA LYS A 47 4.36 -17.71 3.05
C LYS A 47 3.83 -18.18 1.71
N SER A 48 3.50 -19.47 1.58
CA SER A 48 2.85 -20.01 0.39
C SER A 48 1.42 -19.47 0.22
N PRO A 49 0.84 -19.55 -1.00
CA PRO A 49 -0.56 -19.16 -1.20
C PRO A 49 -1.54 -19.91 -0.31
N GLU A 50 -1.26 -21.17 0.01
CA GLU A 50 -2.06 -22.01 0.92
C GLU A 50 -2.02 -21.46 2.35
N GLU A 51 -0.84 -21.05 2.82
CA GLU A 51 -0.68 -20.43 4.14
C GLU A 51 -1.30 -19.03 4.22
N LEU A 52 -1.40 -18.31 3.10
CA LEU A 52 -2.07 -17.01 2.98
C LEU A 52 -3.60 -17.14 2.89
N GLY A 53 -4.11 -18.34 2.65
CA GLY A 53 -5.50 -18.74 2.74
C GLY A 53 -6.42 -18.09 1.70
N GLU A 54 -7.66 -17.79 2.10
CA GLU A 54 -8.71 -17.30 1.19
C GLU A 54 -8.32 -15.99 0.46
N ALA A 55 -7.51 -15.12 1.09
CA ALA A 55 -7.04 -13.90 0.47
C ALA A 55 -6.19 -14.16 -0.77
N ALA A 56 -5.32 -15.18 -0.73
CA ALA A 56 -4.50 -15.55 -1.88
C ALA A 56 -5.35 -16.19 -2.98
N LYS A 57 -6.30 -17.04 -2.63
CA LYS A 57 -7.23 -17.66 -3.59
C LYS A 57 -8.06 -16.61 -4.35
N GLU A 58 -8.64 -15.65 -3.62
CA GLU A 58 -9.39 -14.54 -4.21
C GLU A 58 -8.53 -13.76 -5.21
N LEU A 59 -7.31 -13.38 -4.82
CA LEU A 59 -6.42 -12.62 -5.66
C LEU A 59 -5.91 -13.41 -6.87
N THR A 60 -5.64 -14.71 -6.70
CA THR A 60 -5.28 -15.59 -7.81
C THR A 60 -6.41 -15.68 -8.85
N ALA A 61 -7.65 -15.81 -8.41
CA ALA A 61 -8.82 -15.80 -9.29
C ALA A 61 -8.98 -14.47 -10.06
N MET A 62 -8.42 -13.38 -9.53
CA MET A 62 -8.37 -12.06 -10.19
C MET A 62 -7.14 -11.86 -11.08
N GLY A 63 -6.30 -12.90 -11.28
CA GLY A 63 -5.11 -12.86 -12.13
C GLY A 63 -3.85 -12.32 -11.42
N VAL A 64 -3.85 -12.18 -10.10
CA VAL A 64 -2.65 -11.79 -9.34
C VAL A 64 -1.70 -12.99 -9.25
N ALA A 65 -0.43 -12.77 -9.63
CA ALA A 65 0.61 -13.77 -9.51
C ALA A 65 1.24 -13.78 -8.10
N PHE A 66 1.78 -14.93 -7.70
CA PHE A 66 2.48 -15.10 -6.43
C PHE A 66 3.89 -15.65 -6.67
N VAL A 67 4.88 -15.08 -6.00
CA VAL A 67 6.25 -15.57 -5.89
C VAL A 67 6.54 -15.75 -4.41
N THR A 68 6.64 -17.00 -3.97
CA THR A 68 6.68 -17.35 -2.56
C THR A 68 7.90 -18.18 -2.19
N GLY A 69 8.14 -18.34 -0.87
CA GLY A 69 9.23 -19.12 -0.30
C GLY A 69 10.34 -18.29 0.32
N ALA A 70 11.34 -18.94 0.87
CA ALA A 70 12.41 -18.28 1.65
C ALA A 70 13.23 -17.26 0.83
N ASP A 71 13.32 -17.46 -0.48
CA ASP A 71 14.09 -16.67 -1.43
C ASP A 71 13.25 -15.64 -2.22
N TYR A 72 12.01 -15.37 -1.81
CA TYR A 72 11.09 -14.48 -2.51
C TYR A 72 11.67 -13.09 -2.80
N LEU A 73 12.49 -12.54 -1.90
CA LEU A 73 13.14 -11.25 -2.09
C LEU A 73 14.24 -11.29 -3.16
N GLN A 74 14.93 -12.41 -3.33
CA GLN A 74 15.96 -12.57 -4.37
C GLN A 74 15.29 -12.59 -5.76
N LYS A 75 14.08 -13.14 -5.85
CA LYS A 75 13.26 -13.20 -7.07
C LYS A 75 12.48 -11.91 -7.35
N LEU A 76 12.51 -10.94 -6.41
CA LEU A 76 11.76 -9.68 -6.52
C LEU A 76 12.15 -8.92 -7.78
N ARG A 77 11.14 -8.56 -8.59
CA ARG A 77 11.26 -7.74 -9.79
C ARG A 77 9.96 -6.96 -10.00
N GLY A 78 10.02 -5.90 -10.77
CA GLY A 78 8.87 -5.06 -11.14
C GLY A 78 9.33 -3.64 -11.43
N ASP A 79 8.51 -2.91 -12.15
CA ASP A 79 8.75 -1.48 -12.44
C ASP A 79 8.41 -0.62 -11.23
N VAL A 80 7.37 -1.03 -10.49
CA VAL A 80 6.91 -0.35 -9.27
C VAL A 80 6.78 -1.37 -8.14
N ILE A 81 7.47 -1.10 -7.05
CA ILE A 81 7.57 -2.00 -5.90
C ILE A 81 6.96 -1.35 -4.67
N PHE A 82 5.88 -1.93 -4.18
CA PHE A 82 5.26 -1.53 -2.91
C PHE A 82 5.91 -2.31 -1.76
N ARG A 83 6.65 -1.61 -0.93
CA ARG A 83 7.23 -2.19 0.27
C ARG A 83 6.22 -2.23 1.42
N THR A 84 6.30 -3.25 2.25
CA THR A 84 5.57 -3.29 3.52
C THR A 84 6.16 -2.30 4.54
N PRO A 85 5.37 -1.74 5.47
CA PRO A 85 5.88 -0.83 6.51
C PRO A 85 7.02 -1.39 7.34
N GLY A 86 7.05 -2.72 7.58
CA GLY A 86 8.11 -3.39 8.31
C GLY A 86 9.41 -3.60 7.52
N MET A 87 9.41 -3.33 6.22
CA MET A 87 10.59 -3.47 5.40
C MET A 87 11.40 -2.17 5.37
N TYR A 88 12.66 -2.25 5.79
CA TYR A 88 13.54 -1.10 5.81
C TYR A 88 13.80 -0.58 4.39
N PHE A 89 13.61 0.73 4.17
CA PHE A 89 13.78 1.36 2.84
C PHE A 89 15.17 1.13 2.25
N ASN A 90 16.20 1.07 3.11
CA ASN A 90 17.58 0.83 2.71
C ASN A 90 17.96 -0.66 2.53
N HIS A 91 16.98 -1.57 2.43
CA HIS A 91 17.23 -2.97 2.18
C HIS A 91 18.09 -3.16 0.90
N PRO A 92 19.19 -3.96 0.94
CA PRO A 92 20.10 -4.10 -0.20
C PRO A 92 19.39 -4.42 -1.52
N ARG A 93 18.47 -5.36 -1.50
CA ARG A 93 17.70 -5.75 -2.70
C ARG A 93 16.86 -4.61 -3.28
N LEU A 94 16.24 -3.76 -2.44
CA LEU A 94 15.52 -2.59 -2.92
C LEU A 94 16.45 -1.57 -3.57
N LYS A 95 17.64 -1.35 -2.98
CA LYS A 95 18.65 -0.46 -3.56
C LYS A 95 19.15 -0.93 -4.93
N GLU A 96 19.34 -2.23 -5.11
CA GLU A 96 19.70 -2.80 -6.41
C GLU A 96 18.62 -2.53 -7.46
N LEU A 97 17.36 -2.80 -7.11
CA LEU A 97 16.23 -2.60 -8.02
C LEU A 97 16.02 -1.12 -8.35
N MET A 98 16.19 -0.22 -7.38
CA MET A 98 16.15 1.23 -7.60
C MET A 98 17.26 1.69 -8.55
N LYS A 99 18.48 1.15 -8.42
CA LYS A 99 19.59 1.42 -9.36
C LYS A 99 19.29 0.89 -10.76
N ALA A 100 18.51 -0.18 -10.86
CA ALA A 100 18.05 -0.74 -12.14
C ALA A 100 16.83 0.01 -12.72
N GLY A 101 16.34 1.06 -12.07
CA GLY A 101 15.25 1.91 -12.56
C GLY A 101 13.88 1.61 -11.96
N ALA A 102 13.75 0.66 -11.04
CA ALA A 102 12.47 0.40 -10.38
C ALA A 102 12.10 1.54 -9.40
N ALA A 103 10.84 1.94 -9.41
CA ALA A 103 10.28 2.85 -8.42
C ALA A 103 9.89 2.07 -7.16
N VAL A 104 10.41 2.46 -6.01
CA VAL A 104 10.05 1.87 -4.71
C VAL A 104 9.19 2.84 -3.92
N THR A 105 8.04 2.39 -3.48
CA THR A 105 7.06 3.19 -2.73
C THR A 105 6.37 2.35 -1.66
N SER A 106 5.44 2.94 -0.96
CA SER A 106 4.52 2.26 -0.05
C SER A 106 3.09 2.80 -0.24
N GLU A 107 2.11 2.06 0.24
CA GLU A 107 0.71 2.50 0.25
C GLU A 107 0.56 3.88 0.92
N LEU A 108 1.22 4.05 2.06
CA LEU A 108 1.17 5.30 2.81
C LEU A 108 1.82 6.47 2.07
N GLU A 109 2.96 6.25 1.41
CA GLU A 109 3.63 7.28 0.61
C GLU A 109 2.75 7.77 -0.54
N LEU A 110 2.14 6.85 -1.28
CA LEU A 110 1.20 7.23 -2.35
C LEU A 110 -0.05 7.93 -1.79
N PHE A 111 -0.59 7.46 -0.67
CA PHE A 111 -1.69 8.14 -0.01
C PHE A 111 -1.33 9.59 0.33
N MET A 112 -0.18 9.83 0.96
CA MET A 112 0.25 11.17 1.36
C MET A 112 0.46 12.10 0.15
N GLN A 113 0.94 11.57 -0.97
CA GLN A 113 1.14 12.33 -2.21
C GLN A 113 -0.19 12.72 -2.88
N CYS A 114 -1.19 11.85 -2.80
CA CYS A 114 -2.48 12.02 -3.47
C CYS A 114 -3.57 12.66 -2.60
N CYS A 115 -3.40 12.67 -1.27
CA CYS A 115 -4.44 13.12 -0.35
C CYS A 115 -4.78 14.61 -0.57
N PRO A 116 -6.01 14.97 -0.95
CA PRO A 116 -6.39 16.36 -1.19
C PRO A 116 -6.62 17.13 0.10
N CYS A 117 -6.80 16.43 1.21
CA CYS A 117 -7.13 17.00 2.51
C CYS A 117 -5.88 17.26 3.38
N PRO A 118 -5.97 18.12 4.40
CA PRO A 118 -4.95 18.21 5.43
C PRO A 118 -4.74 16.86 6.14
N ILE A 119 -3.49 16.52 6.43
CA ILE A 119 -3.11 15.28 7.10
C ILE A 119 -2.55 15.63 8.48
N ILE A 120 -3.06 14.97 9.52
CA ILE A 120 -2.51 15.02 10.87
C ILE A 120 -1.85 13.68 11.16
N GLY A 121 -0.54 13.67 11.25
CA GLY A 121 0.24 12.48 11.58
C GLY A 121 0.54 12.39 13.08
N VAL A 122 0.23 11.24 13.70
CA VAL A 122 0.56 10.95 15.09
C VAL A 122 1.57 9.83 15.16
N THR A 123 2.74 10.09 15.72
CA THR A 123 3.80 9.11 15.93
C THR A 123 4.22 9.08 17.42
N GLY A 124 4.86 8.01 17.82
CA GLY A 124 5.34 7.83 19.20
C GLY A 124 5.41 6.35 19.58
N SER A 125 6.02 6.04 20.73
CA SER A 125 6.07 4.68 21.27
C SER A 125 4.69 4.23 21.74
N ASP A 126 4.06 5.05 22.59
CA ASP A 126 2.79 4.77 23.25
C ASP A 126 1.76 5.86 22.98
N GLY A 127 0.49 5.57 23.27
CA GLY A 127 -0.61 6.52 23.20
C GLY A 127 -1.06 6.94 21.79
N LYS A 128 -0.40 6.51 20.72
CA LYS A 128 -0.76 6.88 19.33
C LYS A 128 -2.24 6.69 19.02
N THR A 129 -2.76 5.51 19.31
CA THR A 129 -4.16 5.14 19.06
C THR A 129 -5.12 6.06 19.79
N THR A 130 -4.89 6.26 21.09
CA THR A 130 -5.74 7.12 21.92
C THR A 130 -5.71 8.57 21.44
N THR A 131 -4.52 9.12 21.22
CA THR A 131 -4.35 10.49 20.73
C THR A 131 -5.02 10.69 19.38
N THR A 132 -4.81 9.76 18.43
CA THR A 132 -5.42 9.85 17.10
C THR A 132 -6.94 9.78 17.17
N SER A 133 -7.48 8.91 18.04
CA SER A 133 -8.93 8.77 18.21
C SER A 133 -9.54 10.04 18.85
N LEU A 134 -8.87 10.62 19.83
CA LEU A 134 -9.32 11.87 20.45
C LEU A 134 -9.32 13.04 19.45
N ILE A 135 -8.25 13.21 18.69
CA ILE A 135 -8.16 14.24 17.64
C ILE A 135 -9.29 14.05 16.62
N ALA A 136 -9.50 12.81 16.17
CA ALA A 136 -10.56 12.51 15.21
C ALA A 136 -11.94 12.85 15.76
N GLU A 137 -12.22 12.54 17.02
CA GLU A 137 -13.49 12.85 17.66
C GLU A 137 -13.69 14.36 17.83
N MET A 138 -12.70 15.08 18.29
CA MET A 138 -12.75 16.55 18.42
C MET A 138 -13.05 17.22 17.06
N LEU A 139 -12.42 16.76 16.00
CA LEU A 139 -12.67 17.29 14.65
C LEU A 139 -14.08 16.96 14.15
N ARG A 140 -14.60 15.76 14.43
CA ARG A 140 -15.99 15.39 14.08
C ARG A 140 -16.99 16.25 14.84
N GLN A 141 -16.79 16.47 16.13
CA GLN A 141 -17.63 17.34 16.94
C GLN A 141 -17.62 18.80 16.45
N SER A 142 -16.51 19.24 15.82
CA SER A 142 -16.44 20.55 15.15
C SER A 142 -17.01 20.56 13.73
N GLY A 143 -17.74 19.52 13.32
CA GLY A 143 -18.42 19.45 12.03
C GLY A 143 -17.51 19.06 10.85
N LYS A 144 -16.29 18.54 11.10
CA LYS A 144 -15.35 18.11 10.04
C LYS A 144 -15.60 16.66 9.64
N THR A 145 -15.49 16.37 8.36
CA THR A 145 -15.39 14.99 7.87
C THR A 145 -13.98 14.47 8.14
N VAL A 146 -13.86 13.37 8.88
CA VAL A 146 -12.57 12.83 9.31
C VAL A 146 -12.40 11.39 8.83
N HIS A 147 -11.33 11.16 8.07
CA HIS A 147 -10.86 9.85 7.68
C HIS A 147 -9.73 9.40 8.61
N LEU A 148 -9.98 8.35 9.38
CA LEU A 148 -9.03 7.77 10.31
C LEU A 148 -8.38 6.52 9.68
N GLY A 149 -7.06 6.42 9.69
CA GLY A 149 -6.36 5.28 9.11
C GLY A 149 -4.91 5.16 9.60
N GLY A 150 -4.23 4.13 9.11
CA GLY A 150 -2.89 3.72 9.54
C GLY A 150 -2.94 2.32 10.14
N ASN A 151 -2.25 2.09 11.26
CA ASN A 151 -2.35 0.80 11.99
C ASN A 151 -3.73 0.53 12.62
N ILE A 152 -4.61 1.52 12.54
CA ILE A 152 -5.98 1.47 13.05
C ILE A 152 -6.91 1.75 11.88
N GLY A 153 -7.87 0.87 11.63
CA GLY A 153 -8.92 1.11 10.66
C GLY A 153 -8.60 0.56 9.27
N ARG A 154 -8.97 1.30 8.23
CA ARG A 154 -8.91 0.88 6.84
C ARG A 154 -7.58 1.25 6.19
N ALA A 155 -7.20 0.51 5.14
CA ALA A 155 -6.10 0.90 4.25
C ALA A 155 -6.38 2.32 3.71
N LEU A 156 -5.49 3.25 4.01
CA LEU A 156 -5.69 4.69 3.70
C LEU A 156 -5.78 4.96 2.20
N PHE A 157 -5.04 4.22 1.39
CA PHE A 157 -5.05 4.37 -0.06
C PHE A 157 -6.45 4.16 -0.67
N LEU A 158 -7.26 3.26 -0.11
CA LEU A 158 -8.64 3.07 -0.54
C LEU A 158 -9.54 4.27 -0.22
N SER A 159 -9.22 5.03 0.80
CA SER A 159 -9.99 6.24 1.15
C SER A 159 -9.87 7.31 0.07
N LEU A 160 -8.78 7.34 -0.71
CA LEU A 160 -8.61 8.29 -1.82
C LEU A 160 -9.68 8.13 -2.92
N ILE A 161 -10.21 6.91 -3.09
CA ILE A 161 -11.23 6.63 -4.11
C ILE A 161 -12.59 7.24 -3.72
N HIS A 162 -12.79 7.49 -2.43
CA HIS A 162 -14.02 8.05 -1.88
C HIS A 162 -13.93 9.55 -1.55
N ILE A 163 -12.73 10.14 -1.65
CA ILE A 163 -12.47 11.55 -1.33
C ILE A 163 -12.42 12.42 -2.60
N SER A 164 -12.36 11.79 -3.77
CA SER A 164 -12.30 12.46 -5.09
C SER A 164 -13.69 12.59 -5.71
#